data_9869f83304fb62dceac055b784a6008c
#
_entry.id   9869f83304fb62dceac055b784a6008c
#
_cell.length_a   1.000
_cell.length_b   1.000
_cell.length_c   1.000
_cell.angle_alpha   90.00
_cell.angle_beta   90.00
_cell.angle_gamma   90.00
#
_symmetry.space_group_name_H-M   'P 1'
#
loop_
_entity.id
_entity.type
_entity.pdbx_description
1 polymer ?
#
loop_
_entity_poly.entity_id
_entity_poly.type
_entity_poly.pdbx_seq_one_letter_code
_entity_poly.pdbx_strand_id
1 'polypeptide(L)'
;MKRIITNGITNLEPLPGSREWYWGTDYANGDLHEAEDTFRSGHPVRKNRLVLVRRPEGEVYEPVSPGAGQYLGRPMYHDGQVVLLPVDFPKGEIHILAFHEETGTTQPLAVVPLSVADDCCNLILETSPRMLIRSGHNNRIQLLWPERRDFAVEENEYFEFLE
;
A
#
# COMPACT_ATOMS: atom_id res chain seq x y z
N MET A 1 -18.93 1.04 25.35
CA MET A 1 -17.89 0.30 24.60
C MET A 1 -18.55 -0.34 23.39
N LYS A 2 -18.05 -0.08 22.18
CA LYS A 2 -18.60 -0.67 20.94
C LYS A 2 -17.72 -1.84 20.51
N ARG A 3 -18.31 -2.95 20.13
CA ARG A 3 -17.61 -4.10 19.56
C ARG A 3 -17.49 -3.90 18.05
N ILE A 4 -16.26 -3.98 17.52
CA ILE A 4 -15.97 -3.91 16.09
C ILE A 4 -15.61 -5.32 15.63
N ILE A 5 -16.23 -5.80 14.56
CA ILE A 5 -16.01 -7.15 14.02
C ILE A 5 -15.15 -7.00 12.75
N THR A 6 -13.92 -7.46 12.82
CA THR A 6 -12.92 -7.39 11.74
C THR A 6 -12.60 -8.76 11.13
N ASN A 7 -13.42 -9.76 11.44
CA ASN A 7 -13.31 -11.13 10.91
C ASN A 7 -11.90 -11.74 11.08
N GLY A 8 -11.32 -11.53 12.28
CA GLY A 8 -10.03 -12.14 12.66
C GLY A 8 -8.82 -11.24 12.53
N ILE A 9 -8.92 -10.06 11.95
CA ILE A 9 -7.85 -9.06 11.96
C ILE A 9 -7.91 -8.31 13.30
N THR A 10 -6.93 -8.54 14.17
CA THR A 10 -6.94 -8.03 15.55
C THR A 10 -6.03 -6.84 15.77
N ASN A 11 -5.02 -6.67 14.91
CA ASN A 11 -4.13 -5.53 14.98
C ASN A 11 -4.61 -4.42 14.04
N LEU A 12 -5.05 -3.31 14.63
CA LEU A 12 -5.47 -2.13 13.88
C LEU A 12 -4.54 -0.97 14.24
N GLU A 13 -4.00 -0.35 13.21
CA GLU A 13 -3.13 0.82 13.32
C GLU A 13 -3.86 2.07 12.81
N PRO A 14 -3.53 3.26 13.34
CA PRO A 14 -3.99 4.51 12.75
C PRO A 14 -3.56 4.60 11.28
N LEU A 15 -4.47 5.01 10.41
CA LEU A 15 -4.13 5.25 9.02
C LEU A 15 -3.34 6.55 8.91
N PRO A 16 -2.12 6.54 8.31
CA PRO A 16 -1.34 7.74 8.11
C PRO A 16 -2.15 8.83 7.39
N GLY A 17 -2.06 10.07 7.85
CA GLY A 17 -2.81 11.20 7.32
C GLY A 17 -4.24 11.35 7.86
N SER A 18 -4.74 10.43 8.71
CA SER A 18 -6.08 10.51 9.27
C SER A 18 -6.12 10.35 10.79
N ARG A 19 -7.10 11.01 11.42
CA ARG A 19 -7.45 10.80 12.83
C ARG A 19 -8.65 9.87 13.03
N GLU A 20 -9.38 9.59 11.98
CA GLU A 20 -10.64 8.84 12.01
C GLU A 20 -10.52 7.43 11.44
N TRP A 21 -9.57 7.23 10.52
CA TRP A 21 -9.37 5.95 9.88
C TRP A 21 -8.30 5.10 10.56
N TYR A 22 -8.59 3.80 10.65
CA TYR A 22 -7.68 2.75 11.09
C TYR A 22 -7.64 1.67 10.01
N TRP A 23 -6.56 0.94 9.95
CA TRP A 23 -6.41 -0.16 9.02
C TRP A 23 -5.74 -1.35 9.68
N GLY A 24 -5.90 -2.52 9.11
CA GLY A 24 -5.23 -3.74 9.51
C GLY A 24 -5.22 -4.76 8.39
N THR A 25 -4.28 -5.68 8.48
CA THR A 25 -4.15 -6.78 7.51
C THR A 25 -3.95 -8.09 8.23
N ASP A 26 -4.31 -9.20 7.59
CA ASP A 26 -3.96 -10.54 8.03
C ASP A 26 -2.68 -11.08 7.34
N TYR A 27 -2.05 -10.29 6.49
CA TYR A 27 -0.74 -10.60 5.94
C TYR A 27 0.34 -10.37 6.99
N ALA A 28 1.08 -11.45 7.32
CA ALA A 28 2.07 -11.42 8.39
C ALA A 28 3.49 -11.79 7.91
N ASN A 29 3.70 -11.97 6.60
CA ASN A 29 4.91 -12.59 6.07
C ASN A 29 5.79 -11.61 5.30
N GLY A 30 6.10 -10.44 5.90
CA GLY A 30 7.13 -9.58 5.38
C GLY A 30 6.66 -8.42 4.49
N ASP A 31 7.59 -7.90 3.72
CA ASP A 31 7.40 -6.74 2.84
C ASP A 31 7.07 -7.14 1.39
N LEU A 32 7.08 -6.15 0.50
CA LEU A 32 6.83 -6.37 -0.93
C LEU A 32 7.85 -7.33 -1.56
N HIS A 33 9.12 -7.20 -1.20
CA HIS A 33 10.20 -8.03 -1.76
C HIS A 33 10.01 -9.48 -1.37
N GLU A 34 9.74 -9.77 -0.09
CA GLU A 34 9.48 -11.12 0.39
C GLU A 34 8.22 -11.73 -0.22
N ALA A 35 7.19 -10.92 -0.44
CA ALA A 35 5.97 -11.36 -1.12
C ALA A 35 6.23 -11.71 -2.59
N GLU A 36 7.05 -10.93 -3.28
CA GLU A 36 7.45 -11.19 -4.66
C GLU A 36 8.31 -12.44 -4.78
N ASP A 37 9.30 -12.62 -3.90
CA ASP A 37 10.14 -13.82 -3.85
C ASP A 37 9.32 -15.08 -3.58
N THR A 38 8.36 -15.00 -2.68
CA THR A 38 7.42 -16.08 -2.39
C THR A 38 6.60 -16.43 -3.63
N PHE A 39 6.12 -15.43 -4.36
CA PHE A 39 5.40 -15.63 -5.62
C PHE A 39 6.30 -16.27 -6.68
N ARG A 40 7.51 -15.77 -6.90
CA ARG A 40 8.48 -16.30 -7.87
C ARG A 40 8.89 -17.75 -7.57
N SER A 41 8.90 -18.12 -6.28
CA SER A 41 9.17 -19.48 -5.82
C SER A 41 7.98 -20.44 -5.97
N GLY A 42 6.87 -20.01 -6.55
CA GLY A 42 5.66 -20.82 -6.75
C GLY A 42 4.79 -20.99 -5.49
N HIS A 43 5.01 -20.18 -4.46
CA HIS A 43 4.25 -20.18 -3.21
C HIS A 43 3.48 -18.86 -3.02
N PRO A 44 2.53 -18.51 -3.89
CA PRO A 44 1.91 -17.20 -3.87
C PRO A 44 1.19 -16.92 -2.57
N VAL A 45 1.25 -15.66 -2.14
CA VAL A 45 0.49 -15.16 -0.99
C VAL A 45 -0.99 -15.52 -1.15
N ARG A 46 -1.56 -16.17 -0.15
CA ARG A 46 -2.95 -16.65 -0.18
C ARG A 46 -3.85 -15.92 0.83
N LYS A 47 -3.24 -15.33 1.85
CA LYS A 47 -3.94 -14.55 2.88
C LYS A 47 -3.39 -13.15 2.84
N ASN A 48 -4.19 -12.22 2.40
CA ASN A 48 -3.79 -10.83 2.25
C ASN A 48 -5.05 -9.96 2.27
N ARG A 49 -5.82 -10.05 3.35
CA ARG A 49 -7.00 -9.22 3.54
C ARG A 49 -6.58 -7.92 4.18
N LEU A 50 -7.25 -6.85 3.81
CA LEU A 50 -7.10 -5.53 4.40
C LEU A 50 -8.48 -5.04 4.83
N VAL A 51 -8.55 -4.58 6.07
CA VAL A 51 -9.74 -3.90 6.59
C VAL A 51 -9.43 -2.43 6.86
N LEU A 52 -10.40 -1.59 6.58
CA LEU A 52 -10.47 -0.21 7.01
C LEU A 52 -11.55 -0.09 8.07
N VAL A 53 -11.28 0.70 9.11
CA VAL A 53 -12.25 0.95 10.19
C VAL A 53 -12.39 2.45 10.38
N ARG A 54 -13.60 2.96 10.25
CA ARG A 54 -13.91 4.37 10.50
C ARG A 54 -14.35 4.61 11.93
N ARG A 55 -13.81 5.62 12.57
CA ARG A 55 -14.26 6.11 13.90
C ARG A 55 -14.99 7.44 13.77
N PRO A 56 -15.93 7.72 14.69
CA PRO A 56 -16.30 6.93 15.88
C PRO A 56 -17.31 5.79 15.61
N GLU A 57 -17.88 5.71 14.40
CA GLU A 57 -18.99 4.80 14.04
C GLU A 57 -18.56 3.34 14.16
N GLY A 58 -17.30 3.02 13.89
CA GLY A 58 -16.73 1.68 13.90
C GLY A 58 -17.22 0.86 12.71
N GLU A 59 -17.51 1.51 11.61
CA GLU A 59 -17.81 0.86 10.34
C GLU A 59 -16.56 0.19 9.80
N VAL A 60 -16.75 -1.01 9.23
CA VAL A 60 -15.67 -1.86 8.73
C VAL A 60 -15.87 -2.08 7.25
N TYR A 61 -14.81 -1.82 6.48
CA TYR A 61 -14.78 -2.01 5.04
C TYR A 61 -13.67 -2.97 4.67
N GLU A 62 -13.91 -3.82 3.69
CA GLU A 62 -12.92 -4.63 2.99
C GLU A 62 -12.86 -4.13 1.54
N PRO A 63 -12.12 -3.05 1.26
CA PRO A 63 -12.21 -2.31 0.00
C PRO A 63 -11.70 -3.08 -1.21
N VAL A 64 -10.85 -4.09 -0.97
CA VAL A 64 -10.27 -4.96 -2.00
C VAL A 64 -10.30 -6.41 -1.53
N SER A 65 -10.47 -7.31 -2.48
CA SER A 65 -10.42 -8.76 -2.26
C SER A 65 -9.30 -9.35 -3.12
N PRO A 66 -8.05 -9.33 -2.62
CA PRO A 66 -6.91 -9.77 -3.40
C PRO A 66 -6.98 -11.27 -3.70
N GLY A 67 -6.63 -11.63 -4.93
CA GLY A 67 -6.40 -13.00 -5.34
C GLY A 67 -5.05 -13.56 -4.90
N ALA A 68 -4.81 -14.83 -5.19
CA ALA A 68 -3.51 -15.43 -4.98
C ALA A 68 -2.44 -14.71 -5.82
N GLY A 69 -1.30 -14.39 -5.21
CA GLY A 69 -0.22 -13.66 -5.86
C GLY A 69 -0.44 -12.15 -5.93
N GLN A 70 -1.34 -11.61 -5.12
CA GLN A 70 -1.47 -10.17 -4.95
C GLN A 70 -0.99 -9.75 -3.56
N TYR A 71 -0.36 -8.59 -3.47
CA TYR A 71 0.12 -7.98 -2.24
C TYR A 71 -0.59 -6.65 -2.01
N LEU A 72 -0.88 -6.34 -0.75
CA LEU A 72 -1.46 -5.05 -0.37
C LEU A 72 -0.44 -4.25 0.41
N GLY A 73 0.04 -3.17 -0.19
CA GLY A 73 0.89 -2.19 0.47
C GLY A 73 0.13 -1.40 1.55
N ARG A 74 0.88 -0.63 2.30
CA ARG A 74 0.32 0.21 3.37
C ARG A 74 -0.63 1.26 2.78
N PRO A 75 -1.88 1.33 3.24
CA PRO A 75 -2.80 2.37 2.80
C PRO A 75 -2.45 3.73 3.43
N MET A 76 -2.92 4.80 2.82
CA MET A 76 -2.75 6.17 3.31
C MET A 76 -4.02 6.98 3.11
N TYR A 77 -4.18 8.03 3.93
CA TYR A 77 -5.27 8.99 3.77
C TYR A 77 -4.72 10.29 3.21
N HIS A 78 -5.30 10.76 2.10
CA HIS A 78 -4.89 11.99 1.44
C HIS A 78 -6.07 12.61 0.69
N ASP A 79 -6.20 13.94 0.79
CA ASP A 79 -7.24 14.73 0.13
C ASP A 79 -8.67 14.18 0.33
N GLY A 80 -9.00 13.80 1.57
CA GLY A 80 -10.33 13.29 1.88
C GLY A 80 -10.57 11.84 1.47
N GLN A 81 -9.57 11.12 0.99
CA GLN A 81 -9.71 9.75 0.48
C GLN A 81 -8.70 8.80 1.10
N VAL A 82 -9.10 7.55 1.28
CA VAL A 82 -8.15 6.47 1.55
C VAL A 82 -7.58 5.98 0.23
N VAL A 83 -6.26 5.92 0.14
CA VAL A 83 -5.54 5.41 -1.03
C VAL A 83 -4.92 4.07 -0.71
N LEU A 84 -5.08 3.11 -1.60
CA LEU A 84 -4.64 1.72 -1.50
C LEU A 84 -3.59 1.43 -2.56
N LEU A 85 -2.66 0.52 -2.25
CA LEU A 85 -1.57 0.10 -3.13
C LEU A 85 -1.57 -1.43 -3.34
N PRO A 86 -2.52 -2.00 -4.07
CA PRO A 86 -2.44 -3.41 -4.44
C PRO A 86 -1.39 -3.63 -5.53
N VAL A 87 -0.58 -4.67 -5.36
CA VAL A 87 0.39 -5.17 -6.33
C VAL A 87 -0.09 -6.52 -6.85
N ASP A 88 -0.19 -6.66 -8.15
CA ASP A 88 -0.61 -7.87 -8.86
C ASP A 88 0.61 -8.53 -9.52
N PHE A 89 1.25 -9.47 -8.84
CA PHE A 89 2.42 -10.16 -9.37
C PHE A 89 2.13 -10.96 -10.65
N PRO A 90 1.01 -11.70 -10.77
CA PRO A 90 0.63 -12.37 -12.01
C PRO A 90 0.55 -11.45 -13.23
N LYS A 91 0.06 -10.21 -13.03
CA LYS A 91 -0.04 -9.23 -14.10
C LYS A 91 1.19 -8.35 -14.25
N GLY A 92 2.06 -8.31 -13.23
CA GLY A 92 3.19 -7.39 -13.18
C GLY A 92 2.76 -5.94 -13.05
N GLU A 93 1.77 -5.65 -12.22
CA GLU A 93 1.17 -4.32 -12.09
C GLU A 93 1.13 -3.84 -10.63
N ILE A 94 1.35 -2.55 -10.44
CA ILE A 94 1.12 -1.81 -9.21
C ILE A 94 -0.09 -0.92 -9.44
N HIS A 95 -1.14 -1.08 -8.65
CA HIS A 95 -2.34 -0.27 -8.74
C HIS A 95 -2.34 0.80 -7.64
N ILE A 96 -2.74 2.01 -7.99
CA ILE A 96 -3.03 3.09 -7.06
C ILE A 96 -4.53 3.32 -7.11
N LEU A 97 -5.23 3.01 -6.01
CA LEU A 97 -6.69 3.05 -5.96
C LEU A 97 -7.16 4.05 -4.91
N ALA A 98 -8.17 4.86 -5.24
CA ALA A 98 -8.92 5.62 -4.25
C ALA A 98 -10.11 4.80 -3.74
N PHE A 99 -10.33 4.78 -2.44
CA PHE A 99 -11.51 4.19 -1.83
C PHE A 99 -12.55 5.27 -1.53
N HIS A 100 -13.78 5.02 -1.96
CA HIS A 100 -14.94 5.87 -1.73
C HIS A 100 -15.83 5.26 -0.65
N GLU A 101 -15.87 5.90 0.51
CA GLU A 101 -16.64 5.45 1.67
C GLU A 101 -18.12 5.32 1.38
N GLU A 102 -18.71 6.33 0.72
CA GLU A 102 -20.15 6.40 0.46
C GLU A 102 -20.68 5.20 -0.35
N THR A 103 -19.86 4.67 -1.24
CA THR A 103 -20.22 3.55 -2.11
C THR A 103 -19.60 2.22 -1.68
N GLY A 104 -18.59 2.26 -0.79
CA GLY A 104 -17.79 1.10 -0.42
C GLY A 104 -16.93 0.53 -1.55
N THR A 105 -16.70 1.32 -2.62
CA THR A 105 -16.00 0.88 -3.84
C THR A 105 -14.64 1.56 -4.01
N THR A 106 -13.82 1.01 -4.89
CA THR A 106 -12.54 1.59 -5.27
C THR A 106 -12.58 2.11 -6.70
N GLN A 107 -11.82 3.19 -6.95
CA GLN A 107 -11.61 3.77 -8.27
C GLN A 107 -10.11 3.79 -8.59
N PRO A 108 -9.69 3.30 -9.78
CA PRO A 108 -8.31 3.41 -10.22
C PRO A 108 -7.88 4.87 -10.38
N LEU A 109 -6.75 5.24 -9.79
CA LEU A 109 -6.07 6.51 -10.03
C LEU A 109 -4.94 6.33 -11.04
N ALA A 110 -4.18 5.24 -10.91
CA ALA A 110 -3.12 4.89 -11.83
C ALA A 110 -2.80 3.39 -11.79
N VAL A 111 -2.15 2.91 -12.84
CA VAL A 111 -1.51 1.59 -12.91
C VAL A 111 -0.09 1.80 -13.39
N VAL A 112 0.87 1.23 -12.64
CA VAL A 112 2.29 1.32 -12.94
C VAL A 112 2.83 -0.10 -13.15
N PRO A 113 3.63 -0.35 -14.20
CA PRO A 113 4.24 -1.67 -14.39
C PRO A 113 5.16 -2.04 -13.22
N LEU A 114 5.04 -3.26 -12.68
CA LEU A 114 5.90 -3.73 -11.59
C LEU A 114 7.38 -3.78 -12.00
N SER A 115 7.65 -4.00 -13.30
CA SER A 115 9.02 -4.02 -13.85
C SER A 115 9.80 -2.72 -13.65
N VAL A 116 9.12 -1.58 -13.40
CA VAL A 116 9.82 -0.34 -13.04
C VAL A 116 10.31 -0.35 -11.59
N ALA A 117 9.86 -1.31 -10.79
CA ALA A 117 10.20 -1.48 -9.39
C ALA A 117 11.20 -2.62 -9.15
N ASP A 118 12.03 -2.97 -10.12
CA ASP A 118 13.09 -3.97 -9.94
C ASP A 118 14.00 -3.60 -8.78
N ASP A 119 14.31 -4.59 -7.92
CA ASP A 119 15.17 -4.42 -6.76
C ASP A 119 14.60 -3.52 -5.64
N CYS A 120 13.30 -3.59 -5.43
CA CYS A 120 12.56 -2.74 -4.49
C CYS A 120 12.26 -3.47 -3.17
N CYS A 121 12.62 -2.85 -2.04
CA CYS A 121 12.21 -3.37 -0.74
C CYS A 121 10.74 -3.03 -0.47
N ASN A 122 10.34 -1.77 -0.65
CA ASN A 122 8.99 -1.30 -0.39
C ASN A 122 8.56 -0.17 -1.33
N LEU A 123 7.26 -0.09 -1.52
CA LEU A 123 6.61 1.05 -2.15
C LEU A 123 6.03 1.93 -1.06
N ILE A 124 6.25 3.23 -1.18
CA ILE A 124 5.72 4.25 -0.26
C ILE A 124 4.93 5.24 -1.08
N LEU A 125 3.69 5.48 -0.71
CA LEU A 125 2.91 6.56 -1.28
C LEU A 125 3.09 7.79 -0.40
N GLU A 126 3.78 8.79 -0.94
CA GLU A 126 3.83 10.11 -0.34
C GLU A 126 2.58 10.89 -0.67
N THR A 127 2.19 11.79 0.22
CA THR A 127 0.94 12.52 0.10
C THR A 127 1.14 13.98 -0.25
N SER A 128 2.32 14.52 0.02
CA SER A 128 2.66 15.92 -0.27
C SER A 128 4.08 16.03 -0.86
N PRO A 129 4.22 16.14 -2.17
CA PRO A 129 3.22 15.91 -3.21
C PRO A 129 2.82 14.43 -3.35
N ARG A 130 1.64 14.14 -3.89
CA ARG A 130 1.20 12.76 -4.10
C ARG A 130 2.11 12.07 -5.11
N MET A 131 2.84 11.07 -4.65
CA MET A 131 3.77 10.31 -5.49
C MET A 131 3.98 8.90 -4.94
N LEU A 132 4.22 7.95 -5.83
CA LEU A 132 4.67 6.61 -5.48
C LEU A 132 6.18 6.58 -5.56
N ILE A 133 6.80 6.25 -4.44
CA ILE A 133 8.24 6.16 -4.31
C ILE A 133 8.62 4.72 -4.05
N ARG A 134 9.80 4.38 -4.51
CA ARG A 134 10.49 3.17 -4.20
C ARG A 134 11.74 3.49 -3.38
N SER A 135 11.93 2.79 -2.27
CA SER A 135 13.23 2.70 -1.61
C SER A 135 13.93 1.41 -2.07
N GLY A 136 15.09 1.54 -2.68
CA GLY A 136 15.89 0.40 -3.15
C GLY A 136 17.11 0.16 -2.29
N HIS A 137 17.75 -1.00 -2.49
CA HIS A 137 19.13 -1.21 -2.11
C HIS A 137 20.02 -0.24 -2.90
N ASN A 138 21.23 0.04 -2.42
CA ASN A 138 22.21 0.87 -3.11
C ASN A 138 21.93 2.37 -3.16
N ASN A 139 21.42 2.95 -2.08
CA ASN A 139 21.28 4.40 -1.94
C ASN A 139 20.57 5.06 -3.15
N ARG A 140 19.54 4.41 -3.66
CA ARG A 140 18.71 4.94 -4.73
C ARG A 140 17.29 5.14 -4.29
N ILE A 141 16.73 6.29 -4.58
CA ILE A 141 15.30 6.56 -4.47
C ILE A 141 14.75 6.71 -5.87
N GLN A 142 13.67 6.03 -6.16
CA GLN A 142 13.02 6.10 -7.45
C GLN A 142 11.59 6.57 -7.27
N LEU A 143 11.27 7.68 -7.90
CA LEU A 143 9.92 8.10 -8.10
C LEU A 143 9.33 7.29 -9.24
N LEU A 144 8.21 6.59 -8.99
CA LEU A 144 7.58 5.72 -9.98
C LEU A 144 6.35 6.37 -10.63
N TRP A 145 5.71 7.27 -9.91
CA TRP A 145 4.48 7.93 -10.33
C TRP A 145 4.36 9.29 -9.60
N PRO A 146 3.85 10.40 -10.21
CA PRO A 146 3.23 10.46 -11.55
C PRO A 146 4.23 10.42 -12.72
N GLU A 147 5.48 10.79 -12.49
CA GLU A 147 6.56 10.73 -13.47
C GLU A 147 7.73 9.93 -12.91
N ARG A 148 8.35 9.11 -13.76
CA ARG A 148 9.54 8.37 -13.33
C ARG A 148 10.74 9.28 -13.21
N ARG A 149 11.39 9.24 -12.04
CA ARG A 149 12.68 9.90 -11.78
C ARG A 149 13.53 9.05 -10.87
N ASP A 150 14.81 9.02 -11.12
CA ASP A 150 15.80 8.31 -10.30
C ASP A 150 16.71 9.32 -9.61
N PHE A 151 16.91 9.12 -8.31
CA PHE A 151 17.79 9.94 -7.48
C PHE A 151 18.84 9.04 -6.85
N ALA A 152 20.13 9.41 -7.02
CA ALA A 152 21.20 8.83 -6.23
C ALA A 152 21.30 9.58 -4.90
N VAL A 153 21.51 8.84 -3.81
CA VAL A 153 21.70 9.41 -2.47
C VAL A 153 23.09 8.99 -2.00
N GLU A 154 23.91 9.94 -1.56
CA GLU A 154 25.22 9.63 -1.01
C GLU A 154 25.11 9.02 0.39
N GLU A 155 26.19 8.36 0.90
CA GLU A 155 26.16 7.62 2.18
C GLU A 155 25.70 8.45 3.40
N ASN A 156 25.82 9.76 3.34
CA ASN A 156 25.46 10.68 4.44
C ASN A 156 24.25 11.56 4.11
N GLU A 157 23.53 11.26 3.03
CA GLU A 157 22.34 11.98 2.61
C GLU A 157 21.09 11.18 2.92
N TYR A 158 20.02 11.86 3.24
CA TYR A 158 18.68 11.29 3.32
C TYR A 158 17.71 12.18 2.56
N PHE A 159 16.65 11.58 2.08
CA PHE A 159 15.58 12.31 1.42
C PHE A 159 14.52 12.71 2.46
N GLU A 160 14.25 14.00 2.53
CA GLU A 160 13.13 14.55 3.25
C GLU A 160 12.18 15.19 2.23
N PHE A 161 10.94 14.71 2.21
CA PHE A 161 9.89 15.35 1.43
C PHE A 161 9.31 16.45 2.28
N LEU A 162 9.68 17.70 1.97
CA LEU A 162 9.17 18.88 2.64
C LEU A 162 7.74 19.16 2.16
N GLU A 163 6.85 19.40 3.11
CA GLU A 163 5.48 19.87 2.85
C GLU A 163 5.44 21.27 2.22
#